data_12916e8e0a0ebaf08d25de1fe636aca0
#
_entry.id   12916e8e0a0ebaf08d25de1fe636aca0
#
_cell.length_a   1.000
_cell.length_b   1.000
_cell.length_c   1.000
_cell.angle_alpha   90.00
_cell.angle_beta   90.00
_cell.angle_gamma   90.00
#
_symmetry.space_group_name_H-M   'P 1'
#
loop_
_entity.id
_entity.type
_entity.pdbx_description
1 polymer ?
#
loop_
_entity_poly.entity_id
_entity_poly.type
_entity_poly.pdbx_seq_one_letter_code
_entity_poly.pdbx_strand_id
1 'polypeptide(L)'
;WGNQLRYLDVEETGEINMKTGAKKPLFNLDDINDKLRDINGKLDEKDKVRTLQRVAFPYPGKTLALVESKTVRMLYDWSKCEVIWKQACEGETETHWNKTSRISAYVKDNQLWITDAEGKSKQLTTDGTREIVYGQSVHRNEFGIEEGIFWAPDGNRFAFYRMDQTMVTDYPQVNTFERVATYEPDKYPMLGMTSHKVTVGIYDCTTGKI
;
A
#
# COMPACT_ATOMS: atom_id res chain seq x y z
N TRP A 1 -20.25 5.33 -2.45
CA TRP A 1 -19.58 5.65 -1.20
C TRP A 1 -20.22 6.87 -0.50
N GLY A 2 -20.05 7.00 0.83
CA GLY A 2 -20.72 8.05 1.60
C GLY A 2 -22.24 7.91 1.61
N ASN A 3 -22.96 9.02 1.86
CA ASN A 3 -24.42 9.07 1.93
C ASN A 3 -25.10 9.51 0.63
N GLN A 4 -24.33 9.62 -0.47
CA GLN A 4 -24.81 10.05 -1.78
C GLN A 4 -24.60 8.94 -2.79
N LEU A 5 -25.46 8.83 -3.78
CA LEU A 5 -25.25 7.93 -4.88
C LEU A 5 -24.16 8.49 -5.79
N ARG A 6 -23.01 7.80 -5.79
CA ARG A 6 -21.86 8.15 -6.60
C ARG A 6 -21.46 6.95 -7.46
N TYR A 7 -20.86 7.22 -8.61
CA TYR A 7 -20.29 6.20 -9.48
C TYR A 7 -18.78 6.38 -9.60
N LEU A 8 -18.10 5.30 -9.85
CA LEU A 8 -16.66 5.25 -10.12
C LEU A 8 -16.48 4.39 -11.38
N ASP A 9 -16.01 5.03 -12.43
CA ASP A 9 -15.72 4.39 -13.71
C ASP A 9 -14.19 4.39 -13.94
N VAL A 10 -13.77 3.90 -15.09
CA VAL A 10 -12.35 3.83 -15.47
C VAL A 10 -11.72 5.22 -15.54
N GLU A 11 -12.41 6.16 -16.21
CA GLU A 11 -11.86 7.48 -16.54
C GLU A 11 -12.49 8.63 -15.77
N GLU A 12 -13.68 8.45 -15.20
CA GLU A 12 -14.41 9.50 -14.52
C GLU A 12 -15.12 9.02 -13.25
N THR A 13 -15.43 9.94 -12.39
CA THR A 13 -16.30 9.71 -11.23
C THR A 13 -17.30 10.85 -11.08
N GLY A 14 -18.47 10.54 -10.54
CA GLY A 14 -19.52 11.54 -10.41
C GLY A 14 -20.63 11.15 -9.44
N GLU A 15 -21.56 12.08 -9.30
CA GLU A 15 -22.79 11.91 -8.52
C GLU A 15 -23.98 11.69 -9.45
N ILE A 16 -24.93 10.86 -9.00
CA ILE A 16 -26.18 10.59 -9.72
C ILE A 16 -27.34 11.16 -8.91
N ASN A 17 -28.14 12.00 -9.54
CA ASN A 17 -29.39 12.46 -8.96
C ASN A 17 -30.40 11.32 -8.98
N MET A 18 -30.81 10.85 -7.80
CA MET A 18 -31.70 9.70 -7.64
C MET A 18 -33.10 9.90 -8.23
N LYS A 19 -33.56 11.15 -8.39
CA LYS A 19 -34.89 11.45 -8.94
C LYS A 19 -34.90 11.59 -10.45
N THR A 20 -33.83 12.17 -11.00
CA THR A 20 -33.77 12.51 -12.44
C THR A 20 -32.84 11.61 -13.24
N GLY A 21 -31.97 10.83 -12.58
CA GLY A 21 -30.91 10.06 -13.22
C GLY A 21 -29.75 10.92 -13.78
N ALA A 22 -29.81 12.23 -13.62
CA ALA A 22 -28.78 13.12 -14.13
C ALA A 22 -27.44 12.88 -13.44
N LYS A 23 -26.38 12.78 -14.25
CA LYS A 23 -25.00 12.63 -13.78
C LYS A 23 -24.32 13.99 -13.65
N LYS A 24 -23.57 14.19 -12.57
CA LYS A 24 -22.72 15.36 -12.33
C LYS A 24 -21.30 14.87 -12.14
N PRO A 25 -20.35 15.18 -13.03
CA PRO A 25 -18.95 14.82 -12.87
C PRO A 25 -18.37 15.42 -11.59
N LEU A 26 -17.47 14.69 -10.91
CA LEU A 26 -16.70 15.19 -9.76
C LEU A 26 -15.24 15.46 -10.16
N PHE A 27 -14.58 14.49 -10.75
CA PHE A 27 -13.24 14.59 -11.30
C PHE A 27 -12.97 13.42 -12.27
N ASN A 28 -11.92 13.54 -13.08
CA ASN A 28 -11.54 12.56 -14.08
C ASN A 28 -10.04 12.20 -13.99
N LEU A 29 -9.57 11.33 -14.89
CA LEU A 29 -8.18 10.90 -14.96
C LEU A 29 -7.21 12.06 -15.25
N ASP A 30 -7.60 13.02 -16.07
CA ASP A 30 -6.73 14.14 -16.41
C ASP A 30 -6.53 15.05 -15.20
N ASP A 31 -7.58 15.31 -14.41
CA ASP A 31 -7.48 16.06 -13.15
C ASP A 31 -6.45 15.43 -12.21
N ILE A 32 -6.45 14.10 -12.10
CA ILE A 32 -5.51 13.35 -11.26
C ILE A 32 -4.10 13.39 -11.83
N ASN A 33 -3.94 13.08 -13.10
CA ASN A 33 -2.65 13.01 -13.77
C ASN A 33 -1.95 14.38 -13.81
N ASP A 34 -2.70 15.46 -13.93
CA ASP A 34 -2.16 16.82 -13.85
C ASP A 34 -1.53 17.11 -12.48
N LYS A 35 -2.08 16.58 -11.40
CA LYS A 35 -1.51 16.73 -10.04
C LYS A 35 -0.28 15.85 -9.78
N LEU A 36 -0.05 14.85 -10.62
CA LEU A 36 1.12 13.98 -10.56
C LEU A 36 2.31 14.50 -11.36
N ARG A 37 2.13 15.53 -12.20
CA ARG A 37 3.21 16.16 -12.94
C ARG A 37 4.29 16.75 -12.02
N ASP A 38 5.53 16.73 -12.48
CA ASP A 38 6.65 17.39 -11.84
C ASP A 38 6.59 18.92 -12.01
N ILE A 39 7.57 19.62 -11.43
CA ILE A 39 7.70 21.07 -11.52
C ILE A 39 7.86 21.60 -12.97
N ASN A 40 8.31 20.76 -13.89
CA ASN A 40 8.47 21.08 -15.31
C ASN A 40 7.24 20.68 -16.16
N GLY A 41 6.16 20.23 -15.49
CA GLY A 41 4.93 19.80 -16.15
C GLY A 41 5.01 18.41 -16.80
N LYS A 42 6.07 17.64 -16.56
CA LYS A 42 6.24 16.28 -17.09
C LYS A 42 5.56 15.27 -16.15
N LEU A 43 4.80 14.36 -16.73
CA LEU A 43 4.28 13.17 -16.05
C LEU A 43 5.16 11.97 -16.42
N ASP A 44 5.74 11.31 -15.40
CA ASP A 44 6.47 10.07 -15.60
C ASP A 44 5.46 8.94 -15.94
N GLU A 45 5.75 8.13 -16.94
CA GLU A 45 4.87 7.03 -17.36
C GLU A 45 4.62 6.00 -16.24
N LYS A 46 5.57 5.83 -15.32
CA LYS A 46 5.41 4.97 -14.14
C LYS A 46 4.40 5.52 -13.13
N ASP A 47 4.19 6.85 -13.12
CA ASP A 47 3.28 7.53 -12.19
C ASP A 47 1.91 7.82 -12.80
N LYS A 48 1.74 7.57 -14.09
CA LYS A 48 0.49 7.79 -14.77
C LYS A 48 -0.61 6.86 -14.25
N VAL A 49 -1.64 7.43 -13.65
CA VAL A 49 -2.87 6.72 -13.27
C VAL A 49 -3.67 6.42 -14.53
N ARG A 50 -4.02 5.16 -14.76
CA ARG A 50 -4.71 4.68 -15.95
C ARG A 50 -6.16 4.26 -15.69
N THR A 51 -6.57 4.24 -14.44
CA THR A 51 -7.92 3.91 -14.02
C THR A 51 -8.25 4.52 -12.66
N LEU A 52 -9.43 5.11 -12.54
CA LEU A 52 -9.94 5.58 -11.25
C LEU A 52 -10.49 4.46 -10.36
N GLN A 53 -10.65 3.24 -10.89
CA GLN A 53 -11.19 2.11 -10.12
C GLN A 53 -10.35 1.74 -8.88
N ARG A 54 -9.07 2.15 -8.85
CA ARG A 54 -8.16 1.95 -7.71
C ARG A 54 -8.10 3.14 -6.74
N VAL A 55 -8.82 4.22 -7.05
CA VAL A 55 -8.89 5.38 -6.16
C VAL A 55 -9.74 5.04 -4.95
N ALA A 56 -9.22 5.29 -3.75
CA ALA A 56 -9.94 5.05 -2.51
C ALA A 56 -10.55 6.34 -1.94
N PHE A 57 -11.63 6.20 -1.19
CA PHE A 57 -12.34 7.31 -0.54
C PHE A 57 -12.36 7.08 0.98
N PRO A 58 -11.23 7.32 1.66
CA PRO A 58 -11.05 6.90 3.06
C PRO A 58 -11.90 7.69 4.05
N TYR A 59 -12.44 8.85 3.64
CA TYR A 59 -13.22 9.75 4.51
C TYR A 59 -14.66 9.88 4.00
N PRO A 60 -15.61 9.09 4.51
CA PRO A 60 -17.02 9.21 4.13
C PRO A 60 -17.55 10.63 4.35
N GLY A 61 -18.25 11.19 3.35
CA GLY A 61 -18.81 12.55 3.42
C GLY A 61 -17.81 13.69 3.20
N LYS A 62 -16.53 13.41 3.02
CA LYS A 62 -15.53 14.41 2.59
C LYS A 62 -15.31 14.36 1.09
N THR A 63 -14.71 15.40 0.55
CA THR A 63 -14.34 15.55 -0.87
C THR A 63 -12.90 15.12 -1.11
N LEU A 64 -12.47 14.04 -0.44
CA LEU A 64 -11.09 13.57 -0.44
C LEU A 64 -10.97 12.19 -1.10
N ALA A 65 -10.09 12.09 -2.08
CA ALA A 65 -9.70 10.86 -2.75
C ALA A 65 -8.24 10.53 -2.46
N LEU A 66 -7.97 9.28 -2.07
CA LEU A 66 -6.60 8.75 -1.97
C LEU A 66 -6.25 8.15 -3.32
N VAL A 67 -5.22 8.67 -3.92
CA VAL A 67 -4.70 8.25 -5.23
C VAL A 67 -3.30 7.67 -5.05
N GLU A 68 -3.04 6.52 -5.62
CA GLU A 68 -1.73 5.87 -5.62
C GLU A 68 -1.27 5.63 -7.05
N SER A 69 -0.08 6.10 -7.35
CA SER A 69 0.71 5.74 -8.53
C SER A 69 1.80 4.72 -8.14
N LYS A 70 2.72 4.42 -9.03
CA LYS A 70 3.83 3.52 -8.74
C LYS A 70 4.83 4.10 -7.72
N THR A 71 5.03 5.41 -7.71
CA THR A 71 6.05 6.08 -6.87
C THR A 71 5.50 7.18 -5.98
N VAL A 72 4.21 7.51 -6.13
CA VAL A 72 3.57 8.62 -5.40
C VAL A 72 2.21 8.19 -4.88
N ARG A 73 1.96 8.54 -3.64
CA ARG A 73 0.64 8.50 -3.00
C ARG A 73 0.21 9.92 -2.68
N MET A 74 -1.04 10.29 -2.97
CA MET A 74 -1.57 11.63 -2.69
C MET A 74 -3.01 11.60 -2.19
N LEU A 75 -3.35 12.57 -1.35
CA LEU A 75 -4.71 12.87 -0.94
C LEU A 75 -5.17 14.10 -1.72
N TYR A 76 -6.18 13.94 -2.56
CA TYR A 76 -6.72 14.94 -3.46
C TYR A 76 -8.10 15.40 -3.02
N ASP A 77 -8.27 16.72 -2.86
CA ASP A 77 -9.59 17.35 -2.64
C ASP A 77 -10.17 17.79 -3.99
N TRP A 78 -11.14 17.01 -4.49
CA TRP A 78 -11.75 17.31 -5.79
C TRP A 78 -12.68 18.51 -5.77
N SER A 79 -13.16 18.98 -4.61
CA SER A 79 -13.99 20.19 -4.52
C SER A 79 -13.19 21.47 -4.72
N LYS A 80 -11.90 21.45 -4.37
CA LYS A 80 -10.97 22.54 -4.49
C LYS A 80 -9.96 22.38 -5.62
N CYS A 81 -9.93 21.18 -6.24
CA CYS A 81 -8.90 20.79 -7.21
C CYS A 81 -7.47 20.89 -6.64
N GLU A 82 -7.28 20.55 -5.35
CA GLU A 82 -6.01 20.70 -4.63
C GLU A 82 -5.49 19.38 -4.11
N VAL A 83 -4.15 19.24 -4.08
CA VAL A 83 -3.46 18.16 -3.36
C VAL A 83 -3.26 18.61 -1.92
N ILE A 84 -3.92 17.92 -0.99
CA ILE A 84 -3.82 18.18 0.45
C ILE A 84 -2.50 17.62 1.01
N TRP A 85 -2.05 16.49 0.46
CA TRP A 85 -0.90 15.77 0.93
C TRP A 85 -0.34 14.89 -0.20
N LYS A 86 0.98 14.80 -0.29
CA LYS A 86 1.70 14.00 -1.29
C LYS A 86 2.94 13.37 -0.67
N GLN A 87 3.16 12.10 -0.96
CA GLN A 87 4.24 11.30 -0.40
C GLN A 87 4.88 10.44 -1.49
N ALA A 88 6.21 10.31 -1.45
CA ALA A 88 6.90 9.32 -2.25
C ALA A 88 6.69 7.91 -1.65
N CYS A 89 6.47 6.92 -2.53
CA CYS A 89 6.26 5.53 -2.13
C CYS A 89 7.03 4.52 -3.02
N GLU A 90 8.09 4.97 -3.66
CA GLU A 90 8.89 4.11 -4.54
C GLU A 90 9.63 3.01 -3.78
N GLY A 91 9.47 1.77 -4.24
CA GLY A 91 10.08 0.59 -3.63
C GLY A 91 9.36 0.07 -2.39
N GLU A 92 8.21 0.64 -2.04
CA GLU A 92 7.37 0.12 -0.98
C GLU A 92 6.61 -1.14 -1.44
N THR A 93 6.56 -2.13 -0.56
CA THR A 93 5.71 -3.32 -0.67
C THR A 93 4.94 -3.50 0.63
N GLU A 94 3.87 -4.31 0.62
CA GLU A 94 3.04 -4.58 1.80
C GLU A 94 2.62 -3.28 2.51
N THR A 95 2.19 -2.29 1.74
CA THR A 95 1.90 -0.97 2.29
C THR A 95 0.50 -0.89 2.88
N HIS A 96 0.44 -0.47 4.15
CA HIS A 96 -0.79 -0.24 4.91
C HIS A 96 -0.86 1.20 5.39
N TRP A 97 -1.66 2.01 4.73
CA TRP A 97 -1.89 3.40 5.11
C TRP A 97 -3.02 3.52 6.13
N ASN A 98 -2.76 4.25 7.23
CA ASN A 98 -3.79 4.54 8.22
C ASN A 98 -4.42 5.91 7.99
N LYS A 99 -5.73 5.94 7.76
CA LYS A 99 -6.48 7.16 7.46
C LYS A 99 -6.59 8.14 8.63
N THR A 100 -6.48 7.67 9.87
CA THR A 100 -6.63 8.51 11.08
C THR A 100 -5.35 9.28 11.34
N SER A 101 -4.22 8.58 11.40
CA SER A 101 -2.91 9.18 11.64
C SER A 101 -2.22 9.68 10.36
N ARG A 102 -2.67 9.25 9.17
CA ARG A 102 -2.02 9.45 7.87
C ARG A 102 -0.60 8.88 7.79
N ILE A 103 -0.29 7.92 8.63
CA ILE A 103 0.98 7.21 8.63
C ILE A 103 0.85 5.98 7.73
N SER A 104 1.88 5.71 6.93
CA SER A 104 2.04 4.48 6.17
C SER A 104 3.02 3.57 6.88
N ALA A 105 2.68 2.29 7.04
CA ALA A 105 3.62 1.25 7.43
C ALA A 105 3.82 0.33 6.21
N TYR A 106 5.06 -0.03 5.90
CA TYR A 106 5.41 -0.77 4.69
C TYR A 106 6.72 -1.52 4.82
N VAL A 107 6.99 -2.38 3.85
CA VAL A 107 8.28 -3.08 3.72
C VAL A 107 9.07 -2.47 2.56
N LYS A 108 10.35 -2.21 2.79
CA LYS A 108 11.30 -1.77 1.77
C LYS A 108 12.67 -2.36 2.08
N ASP A 109 13.31 -2.94 1.08
CA ASP A 109 14.63 -3.60 1.22
C ASP A 109 14.65 -4.63 2.37
N ASN A 110 13.61 -5.45 2.49
CA ASN A 110 13.34 -6.43 3.54
C ASN A 110 13.19 -5.85 4.96
N GLN A 111 13.14 -4.54 5.11
CA GLN A 111 12.98 -3.88 6.41
C GLN A 111 11.58 -3.30 6.56
N LEU A 112 11.12 -3.23 7.80
CA LEU A 112 9.89 -2.53 8.15
C LEU A 112 10.17 -1.02 8.27
N TRP A 113 9.34 -0.22 7.63
CA TRP A 113 9.42 1.24 7.60
C TRP A 113 8.07 1.87 7.94
N ILE A 114 8.14 3.12 8.35
CA ILE A 114 6.98 4.02 8.38
C ILE A 114 7.29 5.30 7.63
N THR A 115 6.24 5.95 7.12
CA THR A 115 6.28 7.35 6.69
C THR A 115 5.16 8.10 7.40
N ASP A 116 5.50 9.20 8.09
CA ASP A 116 4.56 10.01 8.86
C ASP A 116 3.68 10.90 7.95
N ALA A 117 2.77 11.65 8.59
CA ALA A 117 1.84 12.55 7.89
C ALA A 117 2.55 13.70 7.17
N GLU A 118 3.75 14.04 7.55
CA GLU A 118 4.62 15.07 6.97
C GLU A 118 5.49 14.53 5.82
N GLY A 119 5.42 13.22 5.55
CA GLY A 119 6.19 12.55 4.50
C GLY A 119 7.61 12.15 4.91
N LYS A 120 7.94 12.17 6.22
CA LYS A 120 9.24 11.75 6.72
C LYS A 120 9.25 10.24 6.97
N SER A 121 10.16 9.54 6.31
CA SER A 121 10.33 8.09 6.46
C SER A 121 11.31 7.73 7.57
N LYS A 122 11.02 6.63 8.27
CA LYS A 122 11.85 6.05 9.32
C LYS A 122 11.90 4.54 9.17
N GLN A 123 13.10 4.00 9.15
CA GLN A 123 13.34 2.55 9.24
C GLN A 123 13.13 2.07 10.68
N LEU A 124 12.41 0.96 10.84
CA LEU A 124 12.10 0.39 12.16
C LEU A 124 12.93 -0.84 12.50
N THR A 125 13.34 -1.61 11.48
CA THR A 125 14.11 -2.85 11.66
C THR A 125 15.39 -2.80 10.85
N THR A 126 16.39 -3.63 11.21
CA THR A 126 17.71 -3.65 10.56
C THR A 126 18.21 -5.06 10.27
N ASP A 127 17.50 -6.09 10.74
CA ASP A 127 17.88 -7.51 10.60
C ASP A 127 17.04 -8.25 9.54
N GLY A 128 16.21 -7.53 8.77
CA GLY A 128 15.43 -8.09 7.68
C GLY A 128 16.35 -8.60 6.55
N THR A 129 16.05 -9.81 6.07
CA THR A 129 16.74 -10.49 4.98
C THR A 129 15.73 -11.29 4.17
N ARG A 130 16.19 -12.07 3.18
CA ARG A 130 15.34 -13.08 2.53
C ARG A 130 14.76 -14.08 3.54
N GLU A 131 15.45 -14.32 4.64
CA GLU A 131 15.08 -15.33 5.63
C GLU A 131 14.41 -14.76 6.88
N ILE A 132 14.66 -13.49 7.19
CA ILE A 132 13.97 -12.75 8.25
C ILE A 132 13.03 -11.75 7.59
N VAL A 133 11.76 -12.06 7.59
CA VAL A 133 10.74 -11.35 6.82
C VAL A 133 9.82 -10.57 7.76
N TYR A 134 9.58 -9.31 7.43
CA TYR A 134 8.72 -8.42 8.18
C TYR A 134 7.47 -8.04 7.40
N GLY A 135 6.36 -7.86 8.10
CA GLY A 135 5.15 -7.21 7.58
C GLY A 135 4.46 -7.90 6.41
N GLN A 136 4.87 -9.11 6.05
CA GLN A 136 4.24 -9.91 5.01
C GLN A 136 3.27 -10.93 5.61
N SER A 137 2.32 -11.39 4.80
CA SER A 137 1.48 -12.51 5.19
C SER A 137 2.33 -13.75 5.43
N VAL A 138 1.85 -14.62 6.30
CA VAL A 138 2.51 -15.88 6.60
C VAL A 138 1.76 -17.05 5.95
N HIS A 139 2.36 -18.25 5.93
CA HIS A 139 1.76 -19.46 5.36
C HIS A 139 1.30 -19.31 3.90
N ARG A 140 2.00 -18.50 3.09
CA ARG A 140 1.72 -18.31 1.66
C ARG A 140 0.27 -17.90 1.38
N ASN A 141 -0.28 -17.01 2.20
CA ASN A 141 -1.67 -16.55 2.15
C ASN A 141 -2.72 -17.67 2.37
N GLU A 142 -2.31 -18.77 2.96
CA GLU A 142 -3.24 -19.84 3.35
C GLU A 142 -3.97 -19.49 4.64
N PHE A 143 -5.03 -20.23 4.96
CA PHE A 143 -5.84 -20.06 6.18
C PHE A 143 -6.49 -18.69 6.36
N GLY A 144 -6.65 -17.91 5.28
CA GLY A 144 -7.19 -16.55 5.34
C GLY A 144 -6.24 -15.52 5.93
N ILE A 145 -4.93 -15.82 5.99
CA ILE A 145 -3.89 -14.89 6.42
C ILE A 145 -3.34 -14.20 5.16
N GLU A 146 -3.83 -13.00 4.86
CA GLU A 146 -3.51 -12.28 3.62
C GLU A 146 -2.63 -11.04 3.86
N GLU A 147 -2.52 -10.59 5.11
CA GLU A 147 -1.78 -9.39 5.50
C GLU A 147 -0.76 -9.70 6.59
N GLY A 148 0.23 -8.82 6.75
CA GLY A 148 1.25 -8.93 7.78
C GLY A 148 1.43 -7.67 8.63
N ILE A 149 0.64 -6.60 8.36
CA ILE A 149 0.61 -5.34 9.11
C ILE A 149 -0.84 -5.01 9.47
N PHE A 150 -1.10 -4.73 10.74
CA PHE A 150 -2.45 -4.55 11.29
C PHE A 150 -2.52 -3.30 12.15
N TRP A 151 -3.17 -2.26 11.65
CA TRP A 151 -3.33 -1.01 12.38
C TRP A 151 -4.37 -1.10 13.49
N ALA A 152 -4.06 -0.52 14.65
CA ALA A 152 -5.07 -0.23 15.66
C ALA A 152 -6.06 0.83 15.13
N PRO A 153 -7.34 0.78 15.52
CA PRO A 153 -8.36 1.70 15.02
C PRO A 153 -8.06 3.19 15.27
N ASP A 154 -7.32 3.49 16.34
CA ASP A 154 -6.90 4.84 16.71
C ASP A 154 -5.72 5.38 15.87
N GLY A 155 -5.06 4.50 15.10
CA GLY A 155 -3.90 4.84 14.26
C GLY A 155 -2.60 5.13 15.00
N ASN A 156 -2.56 4.88 16.32
CA ASN A 156 -1.38 5.16 17.15
C ASN A 156 -0.42 3.98 17.24
N ARG A 157 -0.88 2.79 16.89
CA ARG A 157 -0.09 1.55 16.94
C ARG A 157 -0.44 0.64 15.79
N PHE A 158 0.50 -0.23 15.44
CA PHE A 158 0.21 -1.37 14.58
C PHE A 158 0.97 -2.61 15.04
N ALA A 159 0.35 -3.76 14.83
CA ALA A 159 0.99 -5.06 14.95
C ALA A 159 1.58 -5.46 13.60
N PHE A 160 2.63 -6.26 13.62
CA PHE A 160 3.23 -6.82 12.41
C PHE A 160 3.79 -8.21 12.66
N TYR A 161 3.82 -9.03 11.61
CA TYR A 161 4.50 -10.31 11.67
C TYR A 161 6.01 -10.14 11.43
N ARG A 162 6.79 -10.88 12.22
CA ARG A 162 8.20 -11.20 11.93
C ARG A 162 8.29 -12.71 11.76
N MET A 163 8.63 -13.13 10.57
CA MET A 163 8.77 -14.53 10.20
C MET A 163 10.26 -14.87 10.07
N ASP A 164 10.73 -15.81 10.88
CA ASP A 164 12.06 -16.42 10.76
C ASP A 164 11.92 -17.73 10.00
N GLN A 165 12.51 -17.79 8.83
CA GLN A 165 12.53 -18.97 7.96
C GLN A 165 13.95 -19.45 7.66
N THR A 166 14.93 -19.11 8.51
CA THR A 166 16.32 -19.55 8.37
C THR A 166 16.46 -21.06 8.37
N MET A 167 15.61 -21.76 9.14
CA MET A 167 15.59 -23.22 9.24
C MET A 167 14.75 -23.91 8.15
N VAL A 168 14.06 -23.15 7.31
CA VAL A 168 13.19 -23.72 6.27
C VAL A 168 14.01 -24.08 5.04
N THR A 169 13.71 -25.25 4.48
CA THR A 169 14.38 -25.77 3.28
C THR A 169 14.07 -24.88 2.06
N ASP A 170 15.07 -24.68 1.22
CA ASP A 170 14.89 -24.08 -0.09
C ASP A 170 14.21 -25.08 -1.04
N TYR A 171 13.07 -24.71 -1.57
CA TYR A 171 12.39 -25.45 -2.63
C TYR A 171 12.89 -24.95 -3.99
N PRO A 172 13.36 -25.83 -4.87
CA PRO A 172 13.92 -25.42 -6.15
C PRO A 172 12.86 -24.84 -7.07
N GLN A 173 13.04 -23.58 -7.46
CA GLN A 173 12.26 -22.93 -8.50
C GLN A 173 13.19 -22.42 -9.60
N VAL A 174 12.67 -22.38 -10.81
CA VAL A 174 13.40 -21.89 -11.99
C VAL A 174 12.59 -20.79 -12.64
N ASN A 175 13.18 -19.63 -12.75
CA ASN A 175 12.62 -18.53 -13.52
C ASN A 175 12.93 -18.75 -15.02
N THR A 176 11.88 -18.92 -15.81
CA THR A 176 11.95 -19.17 -17.26
C THR A 176 11.58 -17.96 -18.11
N PHE A 177 11.34 -16.78 -17.50
CA PHE A 177 10.97 -15.57 -18.21
C PHE A 177 12.17 -14.87 -18.86
N GLU A 178 13.37 -15.23 -18.46
CA GLU A 178 14.61 -14.72 -19.06
C GLU A 178 15.10 -15.66 -20.18
N ARG A 179 15.98 -15.12 -21.06
CA ARG A 179 16.57 -15.91 -22.16
C ARG A 179 17.36 -17.12 -21.69
N VAL A 180 18.01 -16.99 -20.54
CA VAL A 180 18.70 -18.09 -19.84
C VAL A 180 17.99 -18.25 -18.51
N ALA A 181 17.43 -19.44 -18.27
CA ALA A 181 16.72 -19.71 -17.03
C ALA A 181 17.64 -19.55 -15.81
N THR A 182 17.15 -18.91 -14.77
CA THR A 182 17.86 -18.70 -13.50
C THR A 182 17.24 -19.52 -12.38
N TYR A 183 18.10 -19.95 -11.45
CA TYR A 183 17.64 -20.67 -10.25
C TYR A 183 17.23 -19.68 -9.17
N GLU A 184 15.95 -19.69 -8.81
CA GLU A 184 15.36 -18.77 -7.82
C GLU A 184 14.59 -19.57 -6.76
N PRO A 185 15.29 -20.22 -5.81
CA PRO A 185 14.66 -21.06 -4.81
C PRO A 185 13.78 -20.25 -3.86
N ASP A 186 12.65 -20.82 -3.45
CA ASP A 186 11.77 -20.25 -2.46
C ASP A 186 11.80 -21.07 -1.16
N LYS A 187 11.60 -20.44 -0.01
CA LYS A 187 11.50 -21.11 1.29
C LYS A 187 10.17 -21.85 1.38
N TYR A 188 10.23 -23.18 1.43
CA TYR A 188 9.04 -24.01 1.53
C TYR A 188 9.27 -25.23 2.44
N PRO A 189 8.55 -25.33 3.57
CA PRO A 189 8.66 -26.50 4.45
C PRO A 189 7.96 -27.69 3.81
N MET A 190 8.73 -28.65 3.28
CA MET A 190 8.18 -29.89 2.77
C MET A 190 7.67 -30.79 3.91
N LEU A 191 6.83 -31.76 3.56
CA LEU A 191 6.20 -32.65 4.52
C LEU A 191 7.23 -33.30 5.47
N GLY A 192 6.99 -33.15 6.77
CA GLY A 192 7.86 -33.66 7.82
C GLY A 192 9.12 -32.86 8.10
N MET A 193 9.35 -31.74 7.40
CA MET A 193 10.47 -30.82 7.63
C MET A 193 10.11 -29.66 8.54
N THR A 194 11.14 -28.97 9.03
CA THR A 194 10.97 -27.82 9.93
C THR A 194 10.32 -26.65 9.21
N SER A 195 9.27 -26.10 9.81
CA SER A 195 8.59 -24.90 9.34
C SER A 195 9.20 -23.62 9.95
N HIS A 196 8.80 -22.48 9.41
CA HIS A 196 9.18 -21.17 9.90
C HIS A 196 8.60 -20.87 11.29
N LYS A 197 9.18 -19.89 11.98
CA LYS A 197 8.70 -19.35 13.26
C LYS A 197 8.18 -17.94 13.06
N VAL A 198 6.96 -17.70 13.52
CA VAL A 198 6.32 -16.38 13.44
C VAL A 198 6.21 -15.77 14.83
N THR A 199 6.58 -14.52 14.94
CA THR A 199 6.36 -13.68 16.13
C THR A 199 5.58 -12.44 15.74
N VAL A 200 4.89 -11.83 16.70
CA VAL A 200 4.15 -10.57 16.53
C VAL A 200 4.91 -9.47 17.23
N GLY A 201 5.29 -8.44 16.48
CA GLY A 201 5.78 -7.19 17.03
C GLY A 201 4.67 -6.14 17.08
N ILE A 202 4.76 -5.19 18.00
CA ILE A 202 3.87 -4.04 18.09
C ILE A 202 4.72 -2.79 18.05
N TYR A 203 4.47 -1.91 17.08
CA TYR A 203 5.09 -0.59 17.04
C TYR A 203 4.13 0.47 17.56
N ASP A 204 4.61 1.31 18.47
CA ASP A 204 3.87 2.45 19.02
C ASP A 204 4.40 3.73 18.39
N CYS A 205 3.56 4.39 17.57
CA CYS A 205 3.93 5.61 16.84
C CYS A 205 4.17 6.81 17.77
N THR A 206 3.58 6.80 18.96
CA THR A 206 3.73 7.88 19.96
C THR A 206 5.07 7.83 20.64
N THR A 207 5.50 6.63 21.03
CA THR A 207 6.78 6.42 21.74
C THR A 207 7.94 6.10 20.81
N GLY A 208 7.66 5.67 19.56
CA GLY A 208 8.64 5.26 18.58
C GLY A 208 9.35 3.95 18.91
N LYS A 209 8.75 3.09 19.74
CA LYS A 209 9.30 1.81 20.20
C LYS A 209 8.54 0.62 19.61
N ILE A 210 9.26 -0.47 19.42
CA ILE A 210 8.74 -1.82 19.19
C ILE A 210 8.70 -2.53 20.52
#